data_c6c4e4d4fc8d3065355f4f86c58d7e15
#
_entry.id   c6c4e4d4fc8d3065355f4f86c58d7e15
#
_cell.length_a   1.000
_cell.length_b   1.000
_cell.length_c   1.000
_cell.angle_alpha   90.00
_cell.angle_beta   90.00
_cell.angle_gamma   90.00
#
_symmetry.space_group_name_H-M   'P 1'
#
loop_
_entity.id
_entity.type
_entity.pdbx_description
1 polymer ?
#
loop_
_entity_poly.entity_id
_entity_poly.type
_entity_poly.pdbx_seq_one_letter_code
_entity_poly.pdbx_strand_id
1 'polypeptide(L)'
;MCIRDRDNRAELLTVDFDGRRVEYTPDMLGELEPAYAITVHKAQGSEYRAVILAVCEGAPMLLTRGVLYTAITRARELLILVGDEDVVAHMTANDRQQRRYSGLRWRLAQLANG
;
A
#
# COMPACT_ATOMS: atom_id res chain seq x y z
N MET A 1 -14.31 2.35 -3.97
CA MET A 1 -14.66 3.80 -3.76
C MET A 1 -14.82 4.45 -5.11
N CYS A 2 -16.00 4.97 -5.40
CA CYS A 2 -16.29 5.69 -6.66
C CYS A 2 -16.93 7.03 -6.34
N ILE A 3 -16.46 8.10 -6.98
CA ILE A 3 -17.18 9.39 -6.98
C ILE A 3 -18.41 9.20 -7.88
N ARG A 4 -19.62 9.35 -7.33
CA ARG A 4 -20.85 9.11 -8.06
C ARG A 4 -21.49 10.37 -8.59
N ASP A 5 -21.43 11.44 -7.82
CA ASP A 5 -22.12 12.67 -8.20
C ASP A 5 -21.44 13.89 -7.60
N ARG A 6 -21.49 14.99 -8.34
CA ARG A 6 -21.04 16.29 -7.90
C ARG A 6 -22.15 17.29 -8.11
N ASP A 7 -22.77 17.72 -7.03
CA ASP A 7 -23.74 18.83 -7.08
C ASP A 7 -23.02 20.17 -6.94
N ASN A 8 -22.82 20.83 -8.07
CA ASN A 8 -22.15 22.14 -8.09
C ASN A 8 -23.00 23.26 -7.46
N ARG A 9 -24.31 23.06 -7.26
CA ARG A 9 -25.19 24.05 -6.62
C ARG A 9 -25.17 23.91 -5.11
N ALA A 10 -25.11 22.69 -4.62
CA ALA A 10 -25.04 22.40 -3.18
C ALA A 10 -23.59 22.32 -2.67
N GLU A 11 -22.60 22.44 -3.58
CA GLU A 11 -21.16 22.26 -3.25
C GLU A 11 -20.88 20.94 -2.51
N LEU A 12 -21.61 19.88 -2.84
CA LEU A 12 -21.49 18.57 -2.20
C LEU A 12 -20.85 17.55 -3.16
N LEU A 13 -20.00 16.71 -2.61
CA LEU A 13 -19.40 15.57 -3.29
C LEU A 13 -19.90 14.28 -2.63
N THR A 14 -20.64 13.46 -3.36
CA THR A 14 -21.09 12.15 -2.87
C THR A 14 -20.11 11.07 -3.31
N VAL A 15 -19.53 10.38 -2.35
CA VAL A 15 -18.61 9.25 -2.55
C VAL A 15 -19.29 7.96 -2.14
N ASP A 16 -19.21 6.95 -3.00
CA ASP A 16 -19.73 5.61 -2.73
C ASP A 16 -18.59 4.68 -2.28
N PHE A 17 -18.66 4.22 -1.04
CA PHE A 17 -17.74 3.23 -0.45
C PHE A 17 -18.44 1.86 -0.43
N ASP A 18 -18.43 1.17 -1.58
CA ASP A 18 -18.99 -0.17 -1.74
C ASP A 18 -20.45 -0.28 -1.26
N GLY A 19 -21.28 0.69 -1.67
CA GLY A 19 -22.70 0.76 -1.35
C GLY A 19 -23.03 1.71 -0.18
N ARG A 20 -22.05 2.16 0.57
CA ARG A 20 -22.23 3.19 1.60
C ARG A 20 -21.93 4.56 1.02
N ARG A 21 -22.94 5.40 0.87
CA ARG A 21 -22.78 6.77 0.40
C ARG A 21 -22.43 7.72 1.55
N VAL A 22 -21.45 8.56 1.30
CA VAL A 22 -21.00 9.61 2.24
C VAL A 22 -20.92 10.92 1.48
N GLU A 23 -21.47 11.98 2.05
CA GLU A 23 -21.43 13.34 1.51
C GLU A 23 -20.27 14.11 2.13
N TYR A 24 -19.51 14.78 1.28
CA TYR A 24 -18.38 15.62 1.67
C TYR A 24 -18.67 17.07 1.30
N THR A 25 -18.51 17.95 2.25
CA THR A 25 -18.55 19.40 2.08
C THR A 25 -17.17 19.92 1.63
N PRO A 26 -17.07 21.16 1.12
CA PRO A 26 -15.79 21.71 0.62
C PRO A 26 -14.65 21.69 1.66
N ASP A 27 -14.96 21.92 2.92
CA ASP A 27 -14.01 21.88 4.03
C ASP A 27 -13.46 20.46 4.30
N MET A 28 -14.24 19.43 3.98
CA MET A 28 -13.84 18.01 4.14
C MET A 28 -13.08 17.45 2.94
N LEU A 29 -13.01 18.17 1.81
CA LEU A 29 -12.35 17.66 0.58
C LEU A 29 -10.85 17.39 0.80
N GLY A 30 -10.21 18.05 1.75
CA GLY A 30 -8.82 17.79 2.13
C GLY A 30 -8.57 16.39 2.71
N GLU A 31 -9.61 15.67 3.14
CA GLU A 31 -9.54 14.31 3.64
C GLU A 31 -9.58 13.25 2.50
N LEU A 32 -9.91 13.69 1.29
CA LEU A 32 -10.03 12.82 0.12
C LEU A 32 -8.75 12.86 -0.71
N GLU A 33 -8.26 11.68 -1.04
CA GLU A 33 -7.16 11.51 -2.01
C GLU A 33 -7.65 10.73 -3.23
N PRO A 34 -7.15 11.05 -4.44
CA PRO A 34 -7.40 10.23 -5.63
C PRO A 34 -6.96 8.78 -5.38
N ALA A 35 -7.82 7.82 -5.76
CA ALA A 35 -7.57 6.39 -5.52
C ALA A 35 -7.30 5.61 -6.82
N TYR A 36 -6.81 6.26 -7.88
CA TYR A 36 -6.41 5.59 -9.12
C TYR A 36 -5.14 4.75 -8.98
N ALA A 37 -4.33 5.04 -7.96
CA ALA A 37 -3.18 4.24 -7.55
C ALA A 37 -2.97 4.39 -6.03
N ILE A 38 -2.43 3.34 -5.41
CA ILE A 38 -2.09 3.34 -3.98
C ILE A 38 -0.69 2.79 -3.78
N THR A 39 -0.03 3.17 -2.70
CA THR A 39 1.27 2.61 -2.37
C THR A 39 1.13 1.18 -1.83
N VAL A 40 2.19 0.37 -1.98
CA VAL A 40 2.24 -0.98 -1.43
C VAL A 40 1.95 -1.00 0.07
N HIS A 41 2.42 0.00 0.82
CA HIS A 41 2.17 0.11 2.25
C HIS A 41 0.69 0.37 2.58
N LYS A 42 0.02 1.25 1.82
CA LYS A 42 -1.43 1.49 1.99
C LYS A 42 -2.27 0.27 1.59
N ALA A 43 -1.77 -0.59 0.70
CA ALA A 43 -2.42 -1.82 0.27
C ALA A 43 -2.24 -3.00 1.25
N GLN A 44 -1.44 -2.84 2.29
CA GLN A 44 -1.21 -3.89 3.28
C GLN A 44 -2.53 -4.34 3.95
N GLY A 45 -2.73 -5.66 4.02
CA GLY A 45 -3.96 -6.24 4.56
C GLY A 45 -5.12 -6.35 3.57
N SER A 46 -5.03 -5.70 2.40
CA SER A 46 -6.04 -5.80 1.34
C SER A 46 -5.60 -6.81 0.27
N GLU A 47 -6.56 -7.38 -0.45
CA GLU A 47 -6.32 -8.26 -1.60
C GLU A 47 -7.19 -7.82 -2.77
N TYR A 48 -6.66 -7.96 -4.00
CA TYR A 48 -7.32 -7.54 -5.23
C TYR A 48 -7.32 -8.69 -6.23
N ARG A 49 -8.35 -8.80 -7.05
CA ARG A 49 -8.42 -9.82 -8.11
C ARG A 49 -7.27 -9.64 -9.11
N ALA A 50 -7.00 -8.40 -9.49
CA ALA A 50 -5.91 -8.04 -10.39
C ALA A 50 -5.09 -6.89 -9.79
N VAL A 51 -3.78 -6.95 -9.94
CA VAL A 51 -2.83 -5.91 -9.50
C VAL A 51 -1.92 -5.55 -10.66
N ILE A 52 -1.79 -4.27 -10.94
CA ILE A 52 -0.75 -3.73 -11.80
C ILE A 52 0.27 -3.06 -10.88
N LEU A 53 1.47 -3.61 -10.82
CA LEU A 53 2.56 -3.09 -10.00
C LEU A 53 3.55 -2.32 -10.88
N ALA A 54 3.59 -1.00 -10.68
CA ALA A 54 4.60 -0.15 -11.30
C ALA A 54 5.92 -0.27 -10.52
N VAL A 55 6.98 -0.72 -11.17
CA VAL A 55 8.31 -0.88 -10.61
C VAL A 55 9.26 0.06 -11.34
N CYS A 56 9.56 1.17 -10.70
CA CYS A 56 10.44 2.21 -11.23
C CYS A 56 11.62 2.43 -10.29
N GLU A 57 12.66 3.06 -10.79
CA GLU A 57 13.72 3.59 -9.93
C GLU A 57 13.13 4.48 -8.83
N GLY A 58 13.70 4.41 -7.65
CA GLY A 58 13.18 5.15 -6.51
C GLY A 58 14.11 5.10 -5.31
N ALA A 59 13.59 5.48 -4.14
CA ALA A 59 14.36 5.45 -2.90
C ALA A 59 14.86 4.03 -2.59
N PRO A 60 16.17 3.80 -2.44
CA PRO A 60 16.74 2.46 -2.21
C PRO A 60 16.15 1.72 -1.01
N MET A 61 15.63 2.45 -0.03
CA MET A 61 14.98 1.90 1.15
C MET A 61 13.66 1.18 0.83
N LEU A 62 13.02 1.52 -0.29
CA LEU A 62 11.77 0.92 -0.75
C LEU A 62 12.00 -0.24 -1.73
N LEU A 63 13.19 -0.31 -2.35
CA LEU A 63 13.56 -1.33 -3.32
C LEU A 63 14.08 -2.59 -2.62
N THR A 64 13.23 -3.22 -1.83
CA THR A 64 13.57 -4.42 -1.06
C THR A 64 12.71 -5.62 -1.43
N ARG A 65 13.23 -6.82 -1.23
CA ARG A 65 12.49 -8.08 -1.42
C ARG A 65 11.19 -8.10 -0.62
N GLY A 66 11.18 -7.57 0.60
CA GLY A 66 10.00 -7.52 1.45
C GLY A 66 8.87 -6.67 0.88
N VAL A 67 9.20 -5.51 0.29
CA VAL A 67 8.23 -4.65 -0.38
C VAL A 67 7.69 -5.33 -1.64
N LEU A 68 8.56 -5.90 -2.46
CA LEU A 68 8.17 -6.66 -3.66
C LEU A 68 7.24 -7.82 -3.30
N TYR A 69 7.61 -8.63 -2.30
CA TYR A 69 6.79 -9.74 -1.82
C TYR A 69 5.41 -9.27 -1.34
N THR A 70 5.37 -8.19 -0.55
CA THR A 70 4.11 -7.63 -0.07
C THR A 70 3.21 -7.19 -1.22
N ALA A 71 3.78 -6.57 -2.25
CA ALA A 71 3.03 -6.14 -3.43
C ALA A 71 2.47 -7.33 -4.24
N ILE A 72 3.30 -8.34 -4.51
CA ILE A 72 2.92 -9.54 -5.25
C ILE A 72 1.77 -10.28 -4.56
N THR A 73 1.86 -10.43 -3.24
CA THR A 73 0.85 -11.12 -2.44
C THR A 73 -0.49 -10.38 -2.32
N ARG A 74 -0.61 -9.17 -2.88
CA ARG A 74 -1.91 -8.48 -2.99
C ARG A 74 -2.76 -8.99 -4.14
N ALA A 75 -2.16 -9.64 -5.13
CA ALA A 75 -2.88 -10.18 -6.29
C ALA A 75 -3.41 -11.58 -6.00
N ARG A 76 -4.70 -11.81 -6.31
CA ARG A 76 -5.35 -13.12 -6.19
C ARG A 76 -5.31 -13.92 -7.48
N GLU A 77 -5.59 -13.28 -8.60
CA GLU A 77 -5.80 -13.94 -9.90
C GLU A 77 -4.77 -13.48 -10.94
N LEU A 78 -4.46 -12.19 -10.98
CA LEU A 78 -3.60 -11.61 -12.01
C LEU A 78 -2.64 -10.59 -11.41
N LEU A 79 -1.35 -10.72 -11.73
CA LEU A 79 -0.32 -9.73 -11.47
C LEU A 79 0.33 -9.30 -12.77
N ILE A 80 0.35 -8.00 -13.02
CA ILE A 80 1.09 -7.39 -14.13
C ILE A 80 2.18 -6.51 -13.52
N LEU A 81 3.42 -6.79 -13.90
CA LEU A 81 4.57 -5.94 -13.57
C LEU A 81 4.84 -5.00 -14.74
N VAL A 82 4.93 -3.71 -14.46
CA VAL A 82 5.24 -2.66 -15.42
C VAL A 82 6.43 -1.88 -14.91
N GLY A 83 7.52 -1.87 -15.65
CA GLY A 83 8.72 -1.13 -15.28
C GLY A 83 10.01 -1.83 -15.73
N ASP A 84 11.08 -1.59 -14.99
CA ASP A 84 12.42 -2.02 -15.32
C ASP A 84 12.75 -3.40 -14.68
N GLU A 85 13.19 -4.35 -15.51
CA GLU A 85 13.59 -5.68 -15.06
C GLU A 85 14.81 -5.64 -14.12
N ASP A 86 15.74 -4.71 -14.32
CA ASP A 86 16.92 -4.56 -13.47
C ASP A 86 16.52 -4.12 -12.06
N VAL A 87 15.49 -3.26 -11.96
CA VAL A 87 14.94 -2.84 -10.66
C VAL A 87 14.28 -4.04 -9.95
N VAL A 88 13.53 -4.87 -10.67
CA VAL A 88 12.93 -6.10 -10.12
C VAL A 88 14.02 -7.06 -9.64
N ALA A 89 15.06 -7.28 -10.45
CA ALA A 89 16.20 -8.11 -10.10
C ALA A 89 16.92 -7.59 -8.86
N HIS A 90 17.13 -6.26 -8.79
CA HIS A 90 17.70 -5.62 -7.61
C HIS A 90 16.84 -5.83 -6.36
N MET A 91 15.53 -5.64 -6.46
CA MET A 91 14.60 -5.85 -5.34
C MET A 91 14.63 -7.30 -4.86
N THR A 92 14.68 -8.27 -5.76
CA THR A 92 14.74 -9.70 -5.39
C THR A 92 16.04 -10.06 -4.68
N ALA A 93 17.17 -9.45 -5.05
CA ALA A 93 18.47 -9.66 -4.42
C ALA A 93 18.61 -8.93 -3.07
N ASN A 94 17.86 -7.83 -2.89
CA ASN A 94 17.96 -6.98 -1.70
C ASN A 94 17.08 -7.52 -0.56
N ASP A 95 17.67 -8.28 0.34
CA ASP A 95 17.00 -8.86 1.52
C ASP A 95 17.17 -8.01 2.80
N ARG A 96 17.55 -6.75 2.66
CA ARG A 96 17.67 -5.83 3.80
C ARG A 96 16.35 -5.78 4.57
N GLN A 97 16.34 -6.40 5.73
CA GLN A 97 15.26 -6.26 6.68
C GLN A 97 15.57 -5.08 7.61
N GLN A 98 14.60 -4.20 7.81
CA GLN A 98 14.71 -3.24 8.91
C GLN A 98 14.79 -4.03 10.22
N ARG A 99 15.96 -4.03 10.84
CA ARG A 99 16.13 -4.63 12.17
C ARG A 99 15.24 -3.88 13.14
N ARG A 100 14.22 -4.57 13.61
CA ARG A 100 13.41 -4.04 14.72
C ARG A 100 14.24 -4.13 15.99
N TYR A 101 14.61 -3.00 16.52
CA TYR A 101 15.24 -2.92 17.84
C TYR A 101 14.15 -3.13 18.91
N SER A 102 13.79 -4.38 19.15
CA SER A 102 12.90 -4.73 20.27
C SER A 102 13.74 -5.33 21.40
N GLY A 103 13.47 -4.95 22.64
CA GLY A 103 14.08 -5.57 23.82
C GLY A 103 13.63 -7.01 24.08
N LEU A 104 12.83 -7.61 23.17
CA LEU A 104 12.26 -8.95 23.35
C LEU A 104 13.35 -10.02 23.49
N ARG A 105 14.37 -10.00 22.62
CA ARG A 105 15.47 -10.98 22.69
C ARG A 105 16.20 -10.91 24.03
N TRP A 106 16.45 -9.72 24.55
CA TRP A 106 17.09 -9.52 25.85
C TRP A 106 16.20 -10.03 26.98
N ARG A 107 14.90 -9.72 26.96
CA ARG A 107 13.94 -10.20 27.97
C ARG A 107 13.81 -11.71 27.95
N LEU A 108 13.74 -12.34 26.78
CA LEU A 108 13.69 -13.81 26.66
C LEU A 108 14.98 -14.47 27.18
N ALA A 109 16.14 -13.89 26.92
CA ALA A 109 17.41 -14.40 27.45
C ALA A 109 17.47 -14.33 28.97
N GLN A 110 16.93 -13.28 29.59
CA GLN A 110 16.86 -13.20 31.07
C GLN A 110 15.91 -14.24 31.65
N LEU A 111 14.77 -14.50 31.02
CA LEU A 111 13.81 -15.51 31.47
C LEU A 111 14.34 -16.94 31.31
N ALA A 112 15.25 -17.19 30.38
CA ALA A 112 15.86 -18.51 30.17
C ALA A 112 17.02 -18.81 31.11
N ASN A 113 17.58 -17.78 31.75
CA ASN A 113 18.74 -17.88 32.66
C ASN A 113 18.36 -17.73 34.16
N GLY A 114 17.07 -17.61 34.47
CA GLY A 114 16.52 -17.58 35.83
C GLY A 114 15.64 -18.77 36.10
#